data_0841263c5ab1907a2b23207eb4588deb
#
_entry.id   0841263c5ab1907a2b23207eb4588deb
#
_cell.length_a   1.000
_cell.length_b   1.000
_cell.length_c   1.000
_cell.angle_alpha   90.00
_cell.angle_beta   90.00
_cell.angle_gamma   90.00
#
_symmetry.space_group_name_H-M   'P 1'
#
loop_
_entity.id
_entity.type
_entity.pdbx_description
1 polymer ?
#
loop_
_entity_poly.entity_id
_entity_poly.type
_entity_poly.pdbx_seq_one_letter_code
_entity_poly.pdbx_strand_id
1 'polypeptide(L)'
;MQENESIAISCRGVHKHFGDHTRVQALRGVDFEARLGELTFIVGPSGCGKTTLLSVITGLLDPSEGEVELFGSSAGRLPANQRILFRRENVGFVFQQFNLLPALTAAENAAVPLIAAGMKRTEAVGRAKALLAQLGLDGRRDALPATLSGGEQQRVAIARALVHEPRLVVCDEPTAALDHATGEAVMKLVAGNAVHPDRAAVVVTHDSRVFHFADVIAHMDDGRIVKTERNGKKEIQS
;
A
#
# COMPACT_ATOMS: atom_id res chain seq x y z
N MET A 1 -17.75 -8.38 21.38
CA MET A 1 -16.82 -7.22 21.46
C MET A 1 -15.44 -7.47 20.80
N GLN A 2 -15.11 -8.68 20.32
CA GLN A 2 -13.82 -9.00 19.69
C GLN A 2 -13.75 -8.73 18.18
N GLU A 3 -14.87 -8.52 17.47
CA GLU A 3 -14.85 -8.30 16.02
C GLU A 3 -14.34 -6.92 15.58
N ASN A 4 -14.38 -5.91 16.45
CA ASN A 4 -13.99 -4.53 16.10
C ASN A 4 -12.48 -4.27 16.21
N GLU A 5 -11.72 -5.10 16.96
CA GLU A 5 -10.27 -4.93 17.12
C GLU A 5 -9.44 -5.32 15.89
N SER A 6 -10.03 -6.08 14.98
CA SER A 6 -9.35 -6.53 13.75
C SER A 6 -9.50 -5.59 12.55
N ILE A 7 -10.37 -4.57 12.62
CA ILE A 7 -10.59 -3.64 11.49
C ILE A 7 -9.43 -2.65 11.42
N ALA A 8 -8.68 -2.70 10.32
CA ALA A 8 -7.60 -1.76 10.03
C ALA A 8 -8.09 -0.51 9.29
N ILE A 9 -9.02 -0.69 8.37
CA ILE A 9 -9.60 0.37 7.54
C ILE A 9 -11.11 0.25 7.59
N SER A 10 -11.80 1.37 7.85
CA SER A 10 -13.25 1.49 7.70
C SER A 10 -13.58 2.76 6.91
N CYS A 11 -14.23 2.59 5.77
CA CYS A 11 -14.79 3.67 4.96
C CYS A 11 -16.30 3.56 4.97
N ARG A 12 -17.01 4.67 5.27
CA ARG A 12 -18.47 4.72 5.33
C ARG A 12 -18.99 5.89 4.49
N GLY A 13 -19.73 5.57 3.43
CA GLY A 13 -20.35 6.55 2.53
C GLY A 13 -19.34 7.54 1.93
N VAL A 14 -18.13 7.09 1.58
CA VAL A 14 -17.05 7.98 1.16
C VAL A 14 -17.28 8.49 -0.25
N HIS A 15 -17.35 9.82 -0.39
CA HIS A 15 -17.38 10.52 -1.67
C HIS A 15 -16.10 11.31 -1.91
N LYS A 16 -15.70 11.45 -3.18
CA LYS A 16 -14.63 12.36 -3.60
C LYS A 16 -14.96 13.02 -4.91
N HIS A 17 -14.98 14.35 -4.88
CA HIS A 17 -15.18 15.22 -6.04
C HIS A 17 -13.88 15.98 -6.33
N PHE A 18 -13.60 16.23 -7.60
CA PHE A 18 -12.54 17.10 -8.08
C PHE A 18 -13.13 18.20 -8.97
N GLY A 19 -12.52 19.36 -8.95
CA GLY A 19 -12.88 20.54 -9.76
C GLY A 19 -14.04 21.35 -9.18
N ASP A 20 -13.92 22.67 -9.31
CA ASP A 20 -14.93 23.64 -8.80
C ASP A 20 -16.05 23.87 -9.81
N HIS A 21 -15.74 23.91 -11.11
CA HIS A 21 -16.71 24.22 -12.18
C HIS A 21 -17.20 22.97 -12.92
N THR A 22 -16.35 21.96 -13.10
CA THR A 22 -16.74 20.68 -13.70
C THR A 22 -16.45 19.59 -12.68
N ARG A 23 -17.45 19.25 -11.88
CA ARG A 23 -17.30 18.24 -10.83
C ARG A 23 -17.12 16.84 -11.44
N VAL A 24 -15.94 16.28 -11.32
CA VAL A 24 -15.68 14.87 -11.57
C VAL A 24 -15.83 14.12 -10.25
N GLN A 25 -16.83 13.24 -10.17
CA GLN A 25 -17.08 12.42 -9.00
C GLN A 25 -16.28 11.12 -9.12
N ALA A 26 -15.16 11.04 -8.43
CA ALA A 26 -14.26 9.90 -8.46
C ALA A 26 -14.65 8.79 -7.47
N LEU A 27 -15.28 9.15 -6.34
CA LEU A 27 -15.86 8.19 -5.38
C LEU A 27 -17.32 8.57 -5.11
N ARG A 28 -18.19 7.56 -5.05
CA ARG A 28 -19.65 7.72 -5.06
C ARG A 28 -20.33 6.95 -3.94
N GLY A 29 -19.99 7.27 -2.67
CA GLY A 29 -20.52 6.60 -1.50
C GLY A 29 -19.90 5.21 -1.33
N VAL A 30 -18.56 5.17 -1.16
CA VAL A 30 -17.82 3.93 -0.97
C VAL A 30 -17.94 3.48 0.48
N ASP A 31 -18.43 2.26 0.66
CA ASP A 31 -18.30 1.47 1.90
C ASP A 31 -17.24 0.41 1.67
N PHE A 32 -16.19 0.40 2.51
CA PHE A 32 -15.06 -0.52 2.37
C PHE A 32 -14.42 -0.81 3.73
N GLU A 33 -14.11 -2.08 3.97
CA GLU A 33 -13.37 -2.51 5.15
C GLU A 33 -12.18 -3.39 4.77
N ALA A 34 -11.06 -3.25 5.51
CA ALA A 34 -9.95 -4.19 5.47
C ALA A 34 -9.50 -4.51 6.90
N ARG A 35 -9.05 -5.74 7.12
CA ARG A 35 -8.71 -6.24 8.46
C ARG A 35 -7.21 -6.43 8.61
N LEU A 36 -6.74 -6.39 9.85
CA LEU A 36 -5.39 -6.81 10.21
C LEU A 36 -5.21 -8.31 9.88
N GLY A 37 -4.00 -8.67 9.45
CA GLY A 37 -3.68 -10.04 9.05
C GLY A 37 -4.19 -10.45 7.68
N GLU A 38 -4.89 -9.57 6.93
CA GLU A 38 -5.45 -9.88 5.63
C GLU A 38 -4.76 -9.10 4.50
N LEU A 39 -4.65 -9.73 3.34
CA LEU A 39 -4.29 -9.11 2.07
C LEU A 39 -5.55 -8.85 1.26
N THR A 40 -5.98 -7.60 1.20
CA THR A 40 -7.18 -7.16 0.49
C THR A 40 -6.82 -6.57 -0.86
N PHE A 41 -7.44 -7.07 -1.94
CA PHE A 41 -7.32 -6.48 -3.27
C PHE A 41 -8.51 -5.59 -3.58
N ILE A 42 -8.25 -4.42 -4.18
CA ILE A 42 -9.25 -3.57 -4.80
C ILE A 42 -9.03 -3.67 -6.31
N VAL A 43 -9.99 -4.29 -7.00
CA VAL A 43 -9.88 -4.59 -8.42
C VAL A 43 -10.97 -3.88 -9.22
N GLY A 44 -10.71 -3.60 -10.50
CA GLY A 44 -11.68 -2.94 -11.37
C GLY A 44 -11.01 -2.28 -12.58
N PRO A 45 -11.80 -1.76 -13.52
CA PRO A 45 -11.29 -1.15 -14.74
C PRO A 45 -10.44 0.10 -14.46
N SER A 46 -9.63 0.51 -15.44
CA SER A 46 -8.87 1.75 -15.35
C SER A 46 -9.83 2.95 -15.20
N GLY A 47 -9.49 3.89 -14.34
CA GLY A 47 -10.30 5.10 -14.11
C GLY A 47 -11.50 4.93 -13.18
N CYS A 48 -11.81 3.74 -12.66
CA CYS A 48 -12.96 3.53 -11.75
C CYS A 48 -12.81 4.13 -10.34
N GLY A 49 -11.66 4.74 -10.00
CA GLY A 49 -11.46 5.42 -8.71
C GLY A 49 -10.53 4.73 -7.71
N LYS A 50 -9.87 3.60 -8.05
CA LYS A 50 -9.02 2.81 -7.14
C LYS A 50 -7.90 3.62 -6.49
N THR A 51 -7.07 4.30 -7.28
CA THR A 51 -5.98 5.16 -6.78
C THR A 51 -6.51 6.32 -5.93
N THR A 52 -7.69 6.86 -6.29
CA THR A 52 -8.36 7.89 -5.48
C THR A 52 -8.77 7.32 -4.12
N LEU A 53 -9.35 6.12 -4.09
CA LEU A 53 -9.73 5.45 -2.84
C LEU A 53 -8.50 5.19 -1.96
N LEU A 54 -7.39 4.65 -2.53
CA LEU A 54 -6.14 4.50 -1.78
C LEU A 54 -5.63 5.84 -1.20
N SER A 55 -5.69 6.91 -2.01
CA SER A 55 -5.25 8.24 -1.56
C SER A 55 -6.10 8.78 -0.41
N VAL A 56 -7.41 8.49 -0.42
CA VAL A 56 -8.33 8.88 0.65
C VAL A 56 -8.10 8.01 1.89
N ILE A 57 -7.98 6.69 1.76
CA ILE A 57 -7.68 5.76 2.86
C ILE A 57 -6.38 6.18 3.56
N THR A 58 -5.34 6.46 2.80
CA THR A 58 -4.03 6.83 3.36
C THR A 58 -3.97 8.27 3.88
N GLY A 59 -5.04 9.06 3.73
CA GLY A 59 -5.08 10.46 4.14
C GLY A 59 -4.17 11.37 3.31
N LEU A 60 -3.81 10.98 2.08
CA LEU A 60 -3.17 11.85 1.08
C LEU A 60 -4.19 12.82 0.49
N LEU A 61 -5.46 12.40 0.41
CA LEU A 61 -6.60 13.22 0.02
C LEU A 61 -7.67 13.16 1.11
N ASP A 62 -8.28 14.30 1.41
CA ASP A 62 -9.46 14.32 2.26
C ASP A 62 -10.69 13.85 1.47
N PRO A 63 -11.59 13.05 2.04
CA PRO A 63 -12.88 12.77 1.42
C PRO A 63 -13.68 14.07 1.29
N SER A 64 -14.56 14.16 0.29
CA SER A 64 -15.49 15.27 0.17
C SER A 64 -16.68 15.11 1.12
N GLU A 65 -17.11 13.86 1.34
CA GLU A 65 -18.18 13.45 2.25
C GLU A 65 -17.89 12.04 2.76
N GLY A 66 -18.54 11.63 3.86
CA GLY A 66 -18.36 10.33 4.49
C GLY A 66 -17.22 10.32 5.50
N GLU A 67 -16.93 9.14 6.02
CA GLU A 67 -15.94 8.95 7.07
C GLU A 67 -14.92 7.88 6.70
N VAL A 68 -13.65 8.14 7.09
CA VAL A 68 -12.55 7.19 6.94
C VAL A 68 -11.85 7.05 8.28
N GLU A 69 -11.76 5.83 8.76
CA GLU A 69 -11.03 5.47 9.97
C GLU A 69 -9.91 4.49 9.63
N LEU A 70 -8.75 4.73 10.22
CA LEU A 70 -7.61 3.82 10.24
C LEU A 70 -7.34 3.41 11.68
N PHE A 71 -7.38 2.10 11.95
CA PHE A 71 -7.14 1.55 13.29
C PHE A 71 -8.04 2.18 14.37
N GLY A 72 -9.31 2.44 14.03
CA GLY A 72 -10.29 3.10 14.90
C GLY A 72 -10.05 4.61 15.08
N SER A 73 -9.09 5.20 14.36
CA SER A 73 -8.81 6.64 14.41
C SER A 73 -9.26 7.33 13.13
N SER A 74 -10.05 8.38 13.26
CA SER A 74 -10.47 9.24 12.14
C SER A 74 -9.31 10.18 11.77
N ALA A 75 -8.36 9.68 10.96
CA ALA A 75 -7.17 10.44 10.58
C ALA A 75 -7.51 11.78 9.89
N GLY A 76 -8.62 11.85 9.15
CA GLY A 76 -9.09 13.08 8.49
C GLY A 76 -9.49 14.19 9.46
N ARG A 77 -9.83 13.85 10.72
CA ARG A 77 -10.18 14.84 11.76
C ARG A 77 -8.97 15.38 12.51
N LEU A 78 -7.79 14.79 12.31
CA LEU A 78 -6.55 15.27 12.94
C LEU A 78 -6.07 16.59 12.31
N PRO A 79 -5.44 17.49 13.08
CA PRO A 79 -4.70 18.62 12.53
C PRO A 79 -3.66 18.17 11.50
N ALA A 80 -3.36 19.02 10.51
CA ALA A 80 -2.51 18.66 9.36
C ALA A 80 -1.14 18.09 9.77
N ASN A 81 -0.49 18.68 10.78
CA ASN A 81 0.78 18.19 11.31
C ASN A 81 0.66 16.79 11.94
N GLN A 82 -0.42 16.51 12.67
CA GLN A 82 -0.65 15.20 13.28
C GLN A 82 -0.99 14.14 12.22
N ARG A 83 -1.71 14.51 11.15
CA ARG A 83 -1.96 13.60 10.01
C ARG A 83 -0.66 13.17 9.33
N ILE A 84 0.29 14.09 9.15
CA ILE A 84 1.61 13.77 8.57
C ILE A 84 2.35 12.76 9.45
N LEU A 85 2.37 12.98 10.77
CA LEU A 85 3.00 12.06 11.72
C LEU A 85 2.32 10.70 11.73
N PHE A 86 0.97 10.68 11.79
CA PHE A 86 0.19 9.45 11.76
C PHE A 86 0.49 8.60 10.51
N ARG A 87 0.51 9.24 9.30
CA ARG A 87 0.87 8.53 8.05
C ARG A 87 2.28 8.00 8.09
N ARG A 88 3.25 8.82 8.51
CA ARG A 88 4.66 8.44 8.57
C ARG A 88 4.89 7.22 9.47
N GLU A 89 4.13 7.09 10.54
CA GLU A 89 4.28 6.00 11.50
C GLU A 89 3.51 4.74 11.10
N ASN A 90 2.36 4.90 10.47
CA ASN A 90 1.42 3.81 10.28
C ASN A 90 1.27 3.31 8.84
N VAL A 91 1.70 4.07 7.82
CA VAL A 91 1.42 3.75 6.43
C VAL A 91 2.70 3.59 5.62
N GLY A 92 2.87 2.42 5.00
CA GLY A 92 3.85 2.16 3.96
C GLY A 92 3.19 2.21 2.58
N PHE A 93 3.75 2.97 1.64
CA PHE A 93 3.18 3.14 0.31
C PHE A 93 4.13 2.65 -0.79
N VAL A 94 3.63 1.75 -1.64
CA VAL A 94 4.28 1.28 -2.87
C VAL A 94 3.54 1.89 -4.05
N PHE A 95 4.20 2.77 -4.79
CA PHE A 95 3.64 3.49 -5.94
C PHE A 95 3.80 2.69 -7.23
N GLN A 96 2.90 2.90 -8.19
CA GLN A 96 2.92 2.29 -9.51
C GLN A 96 4.24 2.53 -10.27
N GLN A 97 4.82 3.73 -10.18
CA GLN A 97 6.08 4.13 -10.82
C GLN A 97 7.21 4.15 -9.80
N PHE A 98 7.49 3.10 -9.08
CA PHE A 98 8.54 2.95 -8.05
C PHE A 98 8.86 4.22 -7.23
N ASN A 99 8.94 5.40 -7.86
CA ASN A 99 9.24 6.72 -7.29
C ASN A 99 10.54 6.69 -6.44
N LEU A 100 11.58 6.04 -6.97
CA LEU A 100 12.89 6.05 -6.37
C LEU A 100 13.61 7.36 -6.66
N LEU A 101 14.33 7.86 -5.67
CA LEU A 101 15.17 9.03 -5.80
C LEU A 101 16.43 8.65 -6.58
N PRO A 102 16.68 9.22 -7.79
CA PRO A 102 17.70 8.72 -8.70
C PRO A 102 19.13 8.94 -8.19
N ALA A 103 19.34 9.94 -7.31
CA ALA A 103 20.63 10.26 -6.71
C ALA A 103 20.97 9.40 -5.47
N LEU A 104 20.03 8.58 -4.99
CA LEU A 104 20.21 7.72 -3.82
C LEU A 104 20.39 6.27 -4.24
N THR A 105 21.25 5.54 -3.54
CA THR A 105 21.39 4.09 -3.69
C THR A 105 20.10 3.35 -3.28
N ALA A 106 19.99 2.06 -3.59
CA ALA A 106 18.88 1.22 -3.17
C ALA A 106 18.67 1.27 -1.65
N ALA A 107 19.74 1.15 -0.87
CA ALA A 107 19.68 1.19 0.59
C ALA A 107 19.27 2.58 1.12
N GLU A 108 19.76 3.65 0.52
CA GLU A 108 19.37 5.00 0.89
C GLU A 108 17.92 5.31 0.53
N ASN A 109 17.43 4.86 -0.64
CA ASN A 109 16.02 4.95 -1.01
C ASN A 109 15.13 4.23 0.00
N ALA A 110 15.48 3.00 0.37
CA ALA A 110 14.73 2.24 1.36
C ALA A 110 14.77 2.87 2.75
N ALA A 111 15.86 3.58 3.12
CA ALA A 111 16.04 4.23 4.40
C ALA A 111 15.28 5.55 4.59
N VAL A 112 14.76 6.15 3.50
CA VAL A 112 14.12 7.49 3.52
C VAL A 112 13.08 7.64 4.65
N PRO A 113 12.15 6.71 4.90
CA PRO A 113 11.16 6.87 5.96
C PRO A 113 11.76 6.96 7.36
N LEU A 114 12.81 6.18 7.64
CA LEU A 114 13.50 6.21 8.93
C LEU A 114 14.27 7.53 9.14
N ILE A 115 14.93 8.01 8.10
CA ILE A 115 15.64 9.30 8.11
C ILE A 115 14.64 10.45 8.32
N ALA A 116 13.49 10.43 7.63
CA ALA A 116 12.41 11.40 7.80
C ALA A 116 11.80 11.34 9.22
N ALA A 117 11.87 10.18 9.89
CA ALA A 117 11.47 10.02 11.29
C ALA A 117 12.54 10.51 12.30
N GLY A 118 13.70 11.02 11.82
CA GLY A 118 14.76 11.56 12.67
C GLY A 118 15.85 10.54 13.05
N MET A 119 15.81 9.32 12.51
CA MET A 119 16.88 8.33 12.74
C MET A 119 18.19 8.78 12.08
N LYS A 120 19.32 8.52 12.72
CA LYS A 120 20.64 8.79 12.12
C LYS A 120 20.81 8.01 10.80
N ARG A 121 21.31 8.68 9.76
CA ARG A 121 21.44 8.09 8.41
C ARG A 121 22.17 6.74 8.40
N THR A 122 23.27 6.62 9.17
CA THR A 122 24.05 5.37 9.24
C THR A 122 23.23 4.20 9.78
N GLU A 123 22.43 4.44 10.81
CA GLU A 123 21.54 3.44 11.41
C GLU A 123 20.39 3.09 10.45
N ALA A 124 19.72 4.10 9.88
CA ALA A 124 18.63 3.91 8.93
C ALA A 124 19.05 3.09 7.71
N VAL A 125 20.21 3.42 7.12
CA VAL A 125 20.78 2.70 5.98
C VAL A 125 21.17 1.28 6.39
N GLY A 126 21.68 1.06 7.59
CA GLY A 126 21.97 -0.28 8.12
C GLY A 126 20.71 -1.17 8.19
N ARG A 127 19.60 -0.64 8.74
CA ARG A 127 18.32 -1.35 8.77
C ARG A 127 17.78 -1.64 7.36
N ALA A 128 17.85 -0.64 6.47
CA ALA A 128 17.45 -0.81 5.09
C ALA A 128 18.25 -1.88 4.35
N LYS A 129 19.58 -1.95 4.57
CA LYS A 129 20.44 -2.99 3.99
C LYS A 129 20.05 -4.39 4.46
N ALA A 130 19.72 -4.55 5.74
CA ALA A 130 19.24 -5.83 6.28
C ALA A 130 17.93 -6.27 5.63
N LEU A 131 16.97 -5.35 5.48
CA LEU A 131 15.68 -5.65 4.83
C LEU A 131 15.86 -5.96 3.34
N LEU A 132 16.70 -5.21 2.61
CA LEU A 132 16.99 -5.47 1.21
C LEU A 132 17.61 -6.86 1.00
N ALA A 133 18.46 -7.33 1.91
CA ALA A 133 19.01 -8.69 1.86
C ALA A 133 17.89 -9.74 1.97
N GLN A 134 16.91 -9.56 2.89
CA GLN A 134 15.73 -10.44 3.02
C GLN A 134 14.87 -10.44 1.76
N LEU A 135 14.82 -9.32 1.04
CA LEU A 135 14.09 -9.19 -0.22
C LEU A 135 14.92 -9.62 -1.46
N GLY A 136 16.07 -10.29 -1.25
CA GLY A 136 16.90 -10.83 -2.32
C GLY A 136 17.72 -9.78 -3.09
N LEU A 137 18.04 -8.65 -2.46
CA LEU A 137 18.84 -7.56 -3.04
C LEU A 137 20.19 -7.36 -2.34
N ASP A 138 20.75 -8.42 -1.72
CA ASP A 138 22.01 -8.32 -0.97
C ASP A 138 23.15 -7.72 -1.79
N GLY A 139 23.36 -8.23 -2.99
CA GLY A 139 24.40 -7.75 -3.92
C GLY A 139 24.10 -6.42 -4.64
N ARG A 140 22.92 -5.82 -4.43
CA ARG A 140 22.45 -4.61 -5.13
C ARG A 140 22.17 -3.43 -4.20
N ARG A 141 22.50 -3.55 -2.92
CA ARG A 141 22.20 -2.54 -1.88
C ARG A 141 22.77 -1.16 -2.16
N ASP A 142 23.94 -1.09 -2.77
CA ASP A 142 24.62 0.15 -3.07
C ASP A 142 24.48 0.59 -4.55
N ALA A 143 23.61 -0.10 -5.33
CA ALA A 143 23.32 0.24 -6.71
C ALA A 143 22.39 1.46 -6.80
N LEU A 144 22.61 2.30 -7.83
CA LEU A 144 21.70 3.41 -8.16
C LEU A 144 20.47 2.89 -8.93
N PRO A 145 19.30 3.53 -8.82
CA PRO A 145 18.07 3.12 -9.51
C PRO A 145 18.23 2.86 -11.00
N ALA A 146 19.00 3.69 -11.70
CA ALA A 146 19.24 3.56 -13.14
C ALA A 146 19.95 2.25 -13.55
N THR A 147 20.61 1.57 -12.60
CA THR A 147 21.32 0.30 -12.84
C THR A 147 20.54 -0.93 -12.37
N LEU A 148 19.33 -0.73 -11.82
CA LEU A 148 18.45 -1.77 -11.33
C LEU A 148 17.41 -2.14 -12.39
N SER A 149 17.10 -3.44 -12.51
CA SER A 149 15.94 -3.90 -13.29
C SER A 149 14.62 -3.41 -12.66
N GLY A 150 13.52 -3.44 -13.42
CA GLY A 150 12.21 -3.05 -12.89
C GLY A 150 11.80 -3.83 -11.64
N GLY A 151 12.04 -5.15 -11.62
CA GLY A 151 11.76 -5.98 -10.46
C GLY A 151 12.67 -5.67 -9.26
N GLU A 152 13.93 -5.29 -9.48
CA GLU A 152 14.83 -4.83 -8.42
C GLU A 152 14.37 -3.48 -7.87
N GLN A 153 13.99 -2.53 -8.74
CA GLN A 153 13.44 -1.23 -8.33
C GLN A 153 12.15 -1.40 -7.51
N GLN A 154 11.26 -2.32 -7.91
CA GLN A 154 10.05 -2.64 -7.16
C GLN A 154 10.37 -3.20 -5.77
N ARG A 155 11.34 -4.12 -5.66
CA ARG A 155 11.78 -4.63 -4.34
C ARG A 155 12.36 -3.53 -3.45
N VAL A 156 13.07 -2.55 -4.01
CA VAL A 156 13.52 -1.37 -3.26
C VAL A 156 12.33 -0.52 -2.79
N ALA A 157 11.32 -0.31 -3.63
CA ALA A 157 10.11 0.40 -3.25
C ALA A 157 9.33 -0.32 -2.13
N ILE A 158 9.27 -1.65 -2.18
CA ILE A 158 8.68 -2.48 -1.11
C ILE A 158 9.51 -2.36 0.18
N ALA A 159 10.84 -2.45 0.10
CA ALA A 159 11.71 -2.24 1.27
C ALA A 159 11.47 -0.88 1.91
N ARG A 160 11.38 0.19 1.10
CA ARG A 160 11.06 1.54 1.57
C ARG A 160 9.70 1.59 2.28
N ALA A 161 8.70 0.91 1.76
CA ALA A 161 7.38 0.88 2.36
C ALA A 161 7.34 0.10 3.69
N LEU A 162 8.23 -0.88 3.89
CA LEU A 162 8.22 -1.77 5.05
C LEU A 162 9.23 -1.40 6.15
N VAL A 163 10.27 -0.63 5.85
CA VAL A 163 11.44 -0.42 6.72
C VAL A 163 11.13 0.21 8.08
N HIS A 164 10.05 0.96 8.19
CA HIS A 164 9.56 1.60 9.42
C HIS A 164 8.44 0.80 10.10
N GLU A 165 8.24 -0.46 9.67
CA GLU A 165 7.28 -1.41 10.26
C GLU A 165 5.85 -0.86 10.35
N PRO A 166 5.27 -0.34 9.25
CA PRO A 166 3.93 0.25 9.26
C PRO A 166 2.85 -0.79 9.60
N ARG A 167 1.72 -0.31 10.14
CA ARG A 167 0.53 -1.13 10.40
C ARG A 167 -0.35 -1.34 9.15
N LEU A 168 -0.21 -0.47 8.15
CA LEU A 168 -0.88 -0.56 6.85
C LEU A 168 0.13 -0.46 5.73
N VAL A 169 0.13 -1.43 4.82
CA VAL A 169 0.87 -1.37 3.55
C VAL A 169 -0.13 -1.23 2.41
N VAL A 170 0.04 -0.22 1.58
CA VAL A 170 -0.76 -0.03 0.37
C VAL A 170 0.12 -0.10 -0.86
N CYS A 171 -0.34 -0.83 -1.88
CA CYS A 171 0.35 -0.98 -3.15
C CYS A 171 -0.58 -0.55 -4.29
N ASP A 172 -0.18 0.45 -5.05
CA ASP A 172 -0.89 0.90 -6.24
C ASP A 172 -0.26 0.27 -7.48
N GLU A 173 -0.94 -0.70 -8.10
CA GLU A 173 -0.52 -1.43 -9.31
C GLU A 173 0.93 -1.98 -9.24
N PRO A 174 1.30 -2.77 -8.21
CA PRO A 174 2.70 -3.12 -7.93
C PRO A 174 3.35 -4.01 -9.01
N THR A 175 2.58 -4.56 -9.94
CA THR A 175 3.04 -5.46 -11.00
C THR A 175 2.90 -4.88 -12.41
N ALA A 176 2.32 -3.68 -12.57
CA ALA A 176 1.95 -3.13 -13.88
C ALA A 176 3.14 -2.93 -14.84
N ALA A 177 4.33 -2.64 -14.31
CA ALA A 177 5.54 -2.41 -15.11
C ALA A 177 6.43 -3.67 -15.22
N LEU A 178 5.95 -4.86 -14.82
CA LEU A 178 6.73 -6.08 -14.71
C LEU A 178 6.22 -7.18 -15.64
N ASP A 179 7.12 -8.03 -16.11
CA ASP A 179 6.74 -9.29 -16.75
C ASP A 179 6.05 -10.23 -15.74
N HIS A 180 5.39 -11.27 -16.24
CA HIS A 180 4.60 -12.18 -15.42
C HIS A 180 5.39 -12.82 -14.28
N ALA A 181 6.56 -13.39 -14.57
CA ALA A 181 7.35 -14.12 -13.57
C ALA A 181 7.87 -13.17 -12.47
N THR A 182 8.33 -11.99 -12.86
CA THR A 182 8.79 -10.92 -11.95
C THR A 182 7.62 -10.39 -11.12
N GLY A 183 6.45 -10.18 -11.72
CA GLY A 183 5.25 -9.72 -11.03
C GLY A 183 4.78 -10.72 -9.97
N GLU A 184 4.77 -12.01 -10.29
CA GLU A 184 4.43 -13.07 -9.34
C GLU A 184 5.43 -13.14 -8.17
N ALA A 185 6.73 -13.03 -8.45
CA ALA A 185 7.76 -13.00 -7.43
C ALA A 185 7.59 -11.78 -6.48
N VAL A 186 7.26 -10.61 -7.04
CA VAL A 186 6.97 -9.40 -6.27
C VAL A 186 5.73 -9.60 -5.39
N MET A 187 4.65 -10.20 -5.92
CA MET A 187 3.44 -10.44 -5.11
C MET A 187 3.67 -11.46 -4.00
N LYS A 188 4.50 -12.50 -4.22
CA LYS A 188 4.95 -13.41 -3.14
C LYS A 188 5.67 -12.65 -2.03
N LEU A 189 6.54 -11.70 -2.38
CA LEU A 189 7.21 -10.85 -1.39
C LEU A 189 6.23 -9.95 -0.63
N VAL A 190 5.25 -9.35 -1.32
CA VAL A 190 4.20 -8.55 -0.67
C VAL A 190 3.38 -9.42 0.27
N ALA A 191 2.87 -10.56 -0.18
CA ALA A 191 2.08 -11.47 0.66
C ALA A 191 2.87 -11.98 1.87
N GLY A 192 4.16 -12.32 1.69
CA GLY A 192 5.00 -12.86 2.77
C GLY A 192 5.55 -11.84 3.76
N ASN A 193 5.67 -10.56 3.37
CA ASN A 193 6.30 -9.53 4.22
C ASN A 193 5.34 -8.39 4.62
N ALA A 194 4.33 -8.09 3.80
CA ALA A 194 3.37 -7.04 4.12
C ALA A 194 2.19 -7.54 4.96
N VAL A 195 1.90 -8.84 4.97
CA VAL A 195 0.84 -9.43 5.79
C VAL A 195 1.42 -9.93 7.11
N HIS A 196 0.89 -9.42 8.22
CA HIS A 196 1.27 -9.79 9.58
C HIS A 196 0.04 -9.65 10.49
N PRO A 197 -0.14 -10.42 11.58
CA PRO A 197 -1.31 -10.29 12.47
C PRO A 197 -1.64 -8.86 12.90
N ASP A 198 -0.61 -8.00 13.06
CA ASP A 198 -0.77 -6.60 13.45
C ASP A 198 -0.71 -5.62 12.26
N ARG A 199 -0.74 -6.11 11.02
CA ARG A 199 -0.62 -5.30 9.80
C ARG A 199 -1.67 -5.69 8.78
N ALA A 200 -2.31 -4.72 8.16
CA ALA A 200 -3.14 -4.90 6.97
C ALA A 200 -2.35 -4.59 5.70
N ALA A 201 -2.67 -5.27 4.61
CA ALA A 201 -2.15 -4.94 3.30
C ALA A 201 -3.30 -4.75 2.30
N VAL A 202 -3.24 -3.66 1.52
CA VAL A 202 -4.21 -3.37 0.45
C VAL A 202 -3.47 -3.19 -0.87
N VAL A 203 -3.87 -3.95 -1.88
CA VAL A 203 -3.30 -3.89 -3.23
C VAL A 203 -4.38 -3.46 -4.20
N VAL A 204 -4.12 -2.40 -4.94
CA VAL A 204 -4.92 -2.02 -6.11
C VAL A 204 -4.30 -2.65 -7.34
N THR A 205 -5.09 -3.37 -8.11
CA THR A 205 -4.64 -3.95 -9.38
C THR A 205 -5.80 -4.26 -10.33
N HIS A 206 -5.52 -4.32 -11.61
CA HIS A 206 -6.41 -4.86 -12.64
C HIS A 206 -5.88 -6.20 -13.20
N ASP A 207 -4.74 -6.69 -12.71
CA ASP A 207 -4.11 -7.92 -13.16
C ASP A 207 -4.70 -9.14 -12.47
N SER A 208 -5.60 -9.85 -13.16
CA SER A 208 -6.27 -11.04 -12.63
C SER A 208 -5.31 -12.22 -12.33
N ARG A 209 -4.10 -12.20 -12.90
CA ARG A 209 -3.10 -13.27 -12.70
C ARG A 209 -2.65 -13.37 -11.24
N VAL A 210 -2.73 -12.27 -10.50
CA VAL A 210 -2.28 -12.21 -9.09
C VAL A 210 -3.43 -12.29 -8.07
N PHE A 211 -4.68 -12.45 -8.50
CA PHE A 211 -5.84 -12.48 -7.59
C PHE A 211 -5.80 -13.63 -6.58
N HIS A 212 -5.10 -14.71 -6.90
CA HIS A 212 -4.95 -15.86 -6.01
C HIS A 212 -4.15 -15.56 -4.73
N PHE A 213 -3.42 -14.43 -4.68
CA PHE A 213 -2.74 -13.98 -3.46
C PHE A 213 -3.69 -13.32 -2.44
N ALA A 214 -4.84 -12.80 -2.88
CA ALA A 214 -5.74 -12.06 -2.02
C ALA A 214 -6.50 -12.98 -1.05
N ASP A 215 -6.69 -12.53 0.19
CA ASP A 215 -7.66 -13.11 1.13
C ASP A 215 -9.06 -12.55 0.86
N VAL A 216 -9.14 -11.27 0.47
CA VAL A 216 -10.37 -10.54 0.15
C VAL A 216 -10.20 -9.79 -1.16
N ILE A 217 -11.22 -9.83 -2.03
CA ILE A 217 -11.26 -9.05 -3.27
C ILE A 217 -12.48 -8.14 -3.26
N ALA A 218 -12.26 -6.83 -3.29
CA ALA A 218 -13.27 -5.80 -3.43
C ALA A 218 -13.30 -5.31 -4.88
N HIS A 219 -14.41 -5.55 -5.57
CA HIS A 219 -14.62 -5.13 -6.95
C HIS A 219 -15.13 -3.70 -6.98
N MET A 220 -14.40 -2.82 -7.66
CA MET A 220 -14.75 -1.42 -7.82
C MET A 220 -15.13 -1.10 -9.25
N ASP A 221 -16.26 -0.43 -9.41
CA ASP A 221 -16.75 0.08 -10.68
C ASP A 221 -17.39 1.46 -10.48
N ASP A 222 -17.15 2.38 -11.42
CA ASP A 222 -17.70 3.75 -11.44
C ASP A 222 -17.76 4.44 -10.06
N GLY A 223 -16.63 4.40 -9.33
CA GLY A 223 -16.49 5.05 -8.01
C GLY A 223 -17.19 4.35 -6.86
N ARG A 224 -17.62 3.09 -6.99
CA ARG A 224 -18.32 2.31 -5.95
C ARG A 224 -17.68 0.93 -5.77
N ILE A 225 -17.74 0.40 -4.57
CA ILE A 225 -17.52 -1.04 -4.35
C ILE A 225 -18.84 -1.75 -4.67
N VAL A 226 -18.82 -2.58 -5.72
CA VAL A 226 -20.02 -3.28 -6.22
C VAL A 226 -20.14 -4.71 -5.69
N LYS A 227 -19.03 -5.30 -5.26
CA LYS A 227 -18.96 -6.65 -4.73
C LYS A 227 -17.72 -6.82 -3.86
N THR A 228 -17.85 -7.57 -2.77
CA THR A 228 -16.69 -8.05 -1.98
C THR A 228 -16.82 -9.56 -1.82
N GLU A 229 -15.71 -10.27 -2.07
CA GLU A 229 -15.65 -11.73 -1.94
C GLU A 229 -14.39 -12.13 -1.15
N ARG A 230 -14.50 -13.22 -0.40
CA ARG A 230 -13.38 -13.82 0.33
C ARG A 230 -12.89 -15.04 -0.43
N ASN A 231 -11.60 -15.06 -0.73
CA ASN A 231 -10.96 -16.28 -1.20
C ASN A 231 -10.79 -17.21 0.00
N GLY A 232 -11.53 -18.32 0.01
CA GLY A 232 -11.24 -19.38 1.00
C GLY A 232 -9.80 -19.85 0.79
N LYS A 233 -8.93 -19.67 1.79
CA LYS A 233 -7.58 -20.22 1.75
C LYS A 233 -7.70 -21.72 1.52
N LYS A 234 -7.23 -22.24 0.38
CA LYS A 234 -6.78 -23.62 0.29
C LYS A 234 -5.59 -23.70 1.23
N GLU A 235 -5.74 -24.47 2.31
CA GLU A 235 -4.62 -24.86 3.16
C GLU A 235 -3.49 -25.29 2.23
N ILE A 236 -2.37 -24.58 2.26
CA ILE A 236 -1.15 -25.01 1.61
C ILE A 236 -0.70 -26.19 2.45
N GLN A 237 -1.00 -27.39 1.97
CA GLN A 237 -0.42 -28.62 2.52
C GLN A 237 1.09 -28.49 2.37
N SER A 238 1.73 -28.47 3.51
CA SER A 238 3.19 -28.51 3.73
C SER A 238 3.83 -29.76 3.16
#